data_15c70de75dea9f476eba15be718b31e2
#
_entry.id   15c70de75dea9f476eba15be718b31e2
#
_cell.length_a   1.000
_cell.length_b   1.000
_cell.length_c   1.000
_cell.angle_alpha   90.00
_cell.angle_beta   90.00
_cell.angle_gamma   90.00
#
_symmetry.space_group_name_H-M   'P 1'
#
loop_
_entity.id
_entity.type
_entity.pdbx_description
1 polymer ?
#
loop_
_entity_poly.entity_id
_entity_poly.type
_entity_poly.pdbx_seq_one_letter_code
_entity_poly.pdbx_strand_id
1 'polypeptide(L)'
;MIGYLYAISLMGSLCVSSCESDDARSDAGPLSDFYLTVSAGAVQLSQQNAARQALEIAWSGGADDRSTRYTLEIGIDGEAPADAGSWSKSFVRGERVCVLTQEELNRIVIDECNVRKSASVRLKVKLTMNTSVHWKLYSVADSAYVNCSLYTPVYPEQRHKAPMYWSPYEYNYEKNSYMPEDEWQANIDWVAANLKNYGYTLVSTDGWMTEHDLRVCNEYGYVSRASINWQHDYAYWADYCRSKGLQLGIYGNPLWVPREVAQSGLKIKGTDIPVANIVDLNEYRNGHQYNWVQLDREGAEAWVRGYVDHYAEMGAVFLRVDFLSFYEDGKDRFRPEGVGPDRPDWMYETALRWMREQCDKHDMFLSVAMNHAYGDAAVERNYAHSIRVSVDTEAGGWERFSALERGVHYPMWMQWMNPFDGLVYFSRISGRGRVMLDGDFIRLNTMASDGECRSVVSLNVIAGGLVAVADCHDTAGDRLRFYQNRELTALVQDGFTGKPLSDDPNDPQSSVWTGELTDGSRIVAVFNRESQPLEYTLTPSELGFTSGVVRDLWEHRNLPQQSSYEFDIPAHDCVVLKISKP
;
A
#
# COMPACT_ATOMS: atom_id res chain seq x y z
N MET A 1 9.31 -5.59 41.51
CA MET A 1 9.36 -6.87 42.20
C MET A 1 7.94 -7.38 42.37
N ILE A 2 7.47 -8.25 41.51
CA ILE A 2 6.45 -9.30 41.72
C ILE A 2 6.54 -10.16 40.49
N GLY A 3 7.08 -11.37 40.66
CA GLY A 3 7.22 -12.35 39.59
C GLY A 3 5.96 -13.18 39.47
N TYR A 4 5.67 -13.61 38.25
CA TYR A 4 4.70 -14.66 38.00
C TYR A 4 5.41 -15.92 37.50
N LEU A 5 5.28 -16.98 38.33
CA LEU A 5 5.70 -18.34 38.03
C LEU A 5 4.73 -18.96 36.98
N TYR A 6 5.29 -19.57 35.97
CA TYR A 6 4.58 -20.52 35.13
C TYR A 6 4.48 -21.89 35.82
N ALA A 7 3.25 -22.36 36.01
CA ALA A 7 3.00 -23.72 36.44
C ALA A 7 2.73 -24.62 35.22
N ILE A 8 3.61 -25.57 34.98
CA ILE A 8 3.41 -26.66 34.01
C ILE A 8 2.58 -27.73 34.72
N SER A 9 1.37 -27.99 34.23
CA SER A 9 0.53 -29.09 34.70
C SER A 9 0.69 -30.28 33.74
N LEU A 10 1.34 -31.32 34.24
CA LEU A 10 1.27 -32.68 33.66
C LEU A 10 -0.12 -33.25 33.91
N MET A 11 -0.87 -33.59 32.88
CA MET A 11 -2.03 -34.45 33.00
C MET A 11 -1.66 -35.91 32.67
N GLY A 12 -1.80 -36.73 33.65
CA GLY A 12 -1.58 -38.17 33.57
C GLY A 12 -2.68 -38.87 32.80
N SER A 13 -2.28 -39.96 32.15
CA SER A 13 -3.12 -40.96 31.52
C SER A 13 -4.09 -41.59 32.50
N LEU A 14 -5.38 -41.49 32.22
CA LEU A 14 -6.41 -42.36 32.81
C LEU A 14 -6.94 -43.29 31.72
N CYS A 15 -6.58 -44.57 31.82
CA CYS A 15 -7.22 -45.64 31.12
C CYS A 15 -8.62 -45.84 31.70
N VAL A 16 -9.64 -45.70 30.86
CA VAL A 16 -11.01 -46.19 31.19
C VAL A 16 -11.34 -47.28 30.18
N SER A 17 -11.57 -48.44 30.71
CA SER A 17 -11.97 -49.66 30.02
C SER A 17 -13.35 -49.52 29.35
N SER A 18 -13.44 -50.04 28.13
CA SER A 18 -14.61 -50.10 27.28
C SER A 18 -15.69 -51.01 27.84
N CYS A 19 -16.96 -50.58 27.73
CA CYS A 19 -18.08 -51.47 27.56
C CYS A 19 -18.35 -51.58 26.06
N GLU A 20 -18.18 -52.78 25.52
CA GLU A 20 -18.65 -53.17 24.20
C GLU A 20 -20.17 -53.27 24.23
N SER A 21 -20.84 -52.62 23.28
CA SER A 21 -22.15 -53.02 22.80
C SER A 21 -22.08 -53.09 21.28
N ASP A 22 -22.18 -54.32 20.79
CA ASP A 22 -22.34 -54.67 19.38
C ASP A 22 -23.55 -53.96 18.78
N ASP A 23 -23.32 -53.08 17.85
CA ASP A 23 -24.24 -52.74 16.78
C ASP A 23 -23.43 -52.65 15.48
N ALA A 24 -23.52 -53.75 14.70
CA ALA A 24 -22.98 -53.83 13.36
C ALA A 24 -23.76 -52.88 12.43
N ARG A 25 -23.34 -51.62 12.40
CA ARG A 25 -23.66 -50.69 11.30
C ARG A 25 -22.44 -50.60 10.39
N SER A 26 -22.72 -50.79 9.10
CA SER A 26 -21.78 -50.79 8.00
C SER A 26 -20.67 -49.73 8.15
N ASP A 27 -19.45 -50.16 8.11
CA ASP A 27 -18.19 -49.37 8.15
C ASP A 27 -17.97 -48.56 6.86
N ALA A 28 -18.96 -47.81 6.42
CA ALA A 28 -18.74 -46.70 5.51
C ALA A 28 -18.49 -45.49 6.41
N GLY A 29 -17.23 -45.19 6.68
CA GLY A 29 -16.84 -44.05 7.52
C GLY A 29 -17.42 -42.73 6.97
N PRO A 30 -17.46 -41.65 7.79
CA PRO A 30 -18.08 -40.36 7.44
C PRO A 30 -17.47 -39.64 6.23
N LEU A 31 -16.64 -40.33 5.46
CA LEU A 31 -15.84 -39.80 4.35
C LEU A 31 -16.21 -40.41 3.00
N SER A 32 -17.27 -41.27 2.93
CA SER A 32 -17.75 -41.81 1.66
C SER A 32 -18.31 -40.70 0.78
N ASP A 33 -18.01 -40.77 -0.51
CA ASP A 33 -18.49 -39.87 -1.56
C ASP A 33 -17.97 -38.44 -1.53
N PHE A 34 -16.82 -38.17 -0.89
CA PHE A 34 -16.13 -36.88 -1.01
C PHE A 34 -15.42 -36.77 -2.36
N TYR A 35 -15.80 -35.76 -3.15
CA TYR A 35 -15.18 -35.51 -4.44
C TYR A 35 -15.16 -34.04 -4.81
N LEU A 36 -14.14 -33.67 -5.59
CA LEU A 36 -13.87 -32.35 -6.13
C LEU A 36 -14.21 -32.33 -7.63
N THR A 37 -14.81 -31.25 -8.08
CA THR A 37 -15.05 -30.99 -9.50
C THR A 37 -14.52 -29.62 -9.88
N VAL A 38 -14.05 -29.49 -11.13
CA VAL A 38 -13.65 -28.21 -11.74
C VAL A 38 -14.46 -27.98 -12.99
N SER A 39 -14.86 -26.74 -13.24
CA SER A 39 -15.71 -26.38 -14.38
C SER A 39 -15.04 -26.57 -15.75
N ALA A 40 -13.69 -26.65 -15.80
CA ALA A 40 -12.93 -26.82 -17.02
C ALA A 40 -11.61 -27.58 -16.77
N GLY A 41 -11.24 -28.50 -17.67
CA GLY A 41 -9.93 -29.16 -17.68
C GLY A 41 -8.82 -28.37 -18.35
N ALA A 42 -9.17 -27.27 -19.03
CA ALA A 42 -8.23 -26.33 -19.62
C ALA A 42 -8.82 -24.91 -19.63
N VAL A 43 -8.00 -23.91 -19.30
CA VAL A 43 -8.36 -22.50 -19.33
C VAL A 43 -7.28 -21.70 -20.03
N GLN A 44 -7.71 -20.76 -20.87
CA GLN A 44 -6.83 -19.79 -21.50
C GLN A 44 -7.14 -18.42 -20.90
N LEU A 45 -6.23 -17.90 -20.11
CA LEU A 45 -6.39 -16.63 -19.43
C LEU A 45 -5.98 -15.48 -20.34
N SER A 46 -6.65 -14.35 -20.18
CA SER A 46 -6.33 -13.12 -20.93
C SER A 46 -6.68 -11.89 -20.10
N GLN A 47 -5.86 -10.86 -20.20
CA GLN A 47 -6.10 -9.60 -19.50
C GLN A 47 -7.41 -8.93 -19.95
N GLN A 48 -7.79 -9.09 -21.21
CA GLN A 48 -9.04 -8.54 -21.74
C GLN A 48 -10.28 -9.13 -21.04
N ASN A 49 -10.18 -10.35 -20.51
CA ASN A 49 -11.25 -11.03 -19.82
C ASN A 49 -10.97 -11.18 -18.29
N ALA A 50 -10.08 -10.35 -17.74
CA ALA A 50 -9.59 -10.43 -16.36
C ALA A 50 -10.70 -10.66 -15.34
N ALA A 51 -11.77 -9.89 -15.38
CA ALA A 51 -12.92 -9.98 -14.49
C ALA A 51 -13.89 -11.15 -14.77
N ARG A 52 -13.68 -11.93 -15.86
CA ARG A 52 -14.55 -13.07 -16.14
C ARG A 52 -14.13 -14.30 -15.35
N GLN A 53 -15.10 -15.13 -15.02
CA GLN A 53 -14.84 -16.42 -14.40
C GLN A 53 -13.87 -17.25 -15.25
N ALA A 54 -12.80 -17.75 -14.62
CA ALA A 54 -11.85 -18.69 -15.21
C ALA A 54 -12.17 -20.13 -14.80
N LEU A 55 -12.39 -20.31 -13.51
CA LEU A 55 -12.54 -21.64 -12.92
C LEU A 55 -13.55 -21.59 -11.77
N GLU A 56 -14.48 -22.52 -11.80
CA GLU A 56 -15.33 -22.85 -10.67
C GLU A 56 -14.87 -24.21 -10.11
N ILE A 57 -14.62 -24.23 -8.83
CA ILE A 57 -14.17 -25.39 -8.07
C ILE A 57 -15.27 -25.72 -7.08
N ALA A 58 -15.92 -26.85 -7.27
CA ALA A 58 -17.02 -27.28 -6.42
C ALA A 58 -16.71 -28.64 -5.79
N TRP A 59 -17.31 -28.90 -4.63
CA TRP A 59 -17.14 -30.18 -3.94
C TRP A 59 -18.40 -30.62 -3.26
N SER A 60 -18.53 -31.94 -3.14
CA SER A 60 -19.68 -32.56 -2.46
C SER A 60 -19.26 -33.83 -1.72
N GLY A 61 -20.19 -34.39 -0.97
CA GLY A 61 -19.93 -35.54 -0.10
C GLY A 61 -19.18 -35.19 1.19
N GLY A 62 -18.76 -36.22 1.89
CA GLY A 62 -18.06 -36.10 3.15
C GLY A 62 -18.93 -35.70 4.34
N ALA A 63 -18.33 -35.50 5.50
CA ALA A 63 -19.00 -35.07 6.71
C ALA A 63 -19.39 -33.59 6.65
N ASP A 64 -20.53 -33.26 7.24
CA ASP A 64 -21.02 -31.86 7.32
C ASP A 64 -21.38 -31.52 8.77
N ASP A 65 -20.41 -31.58 9.66
CA ASP A 65 -20.56 -31.18 11.05
C ASP A 65 -19.85 -29.84 11.36
N ARG A 66 -20.02 -29.33 12.58
CA ARG A 66 -19.44 -28.04 12.99
C ARG A 66 -17.91 -28.02 13.01
N SER A 67 -17.28 -29.18 13.09
CA SER A 67 -15.80 -29.29 13.09
C SER A 67 -15.21 -29.37 11.68
N THR A 68 -16.03 -29.53 10.65
CA THR A 68 -15.58 -29.72 9.27
C THR A 68 -14.94 -28.43 8.74
N ARG A 69 -13.75 -28.58 8.17
CA ARG A 69 -12.98 -27.52 7.49
C ARG A 69 -12.48 -28.09 6.17
N TYR A 70 -12.50 -27.24 5.16
CA TYR A 70 -11.94 -27.55 3.85
C TYR A 70 -10.73 -26.65 3.60
N THR A 71 -9.67 -27.21 3.03
CA THR A 71 -8.50 -26.46 2.57
C THR A 71 -8.33 -26.75 1.10
N LEU A 72 -8.53 -25.74 0.27
CA LEU A 72 -8.26 -25.77 -1.16
C LEU A 72 -6.83 -25.31 -1.40
N GLU A 73 -6.07 -26.12 -2.15
CA GLU A 73 -4.70 -25.81 -2.55
C GLU A 73 -4.60 -25.82 -4.08
N ILE A 74 -3.93 -24.83 -4.65
CA ILE A 74 -3.58 -24.78 -6.08
C ILE A 74 -2.07 -24.70 -6.18
N GLY A 75 -1.47 -25.66 -6.88
CA GLY A 75 -0.04 -25.73 -7.12
C GLY A 75 0.25 -26.27 -8.52
N ILE A 76 1.54 -26.33 -8.88
CA ILE A 76 1.99 -26.86 -10.17
C ILE A 76 2.03 -28.39 -10.11
N ASP A 77 1.51 -29.04 -11.17
CA ASP A 77 1.63 -30.47 -11.38
C ASP A 77 2.83 -30.78 -12.29
N GLY A 78 3.80 -31.56 -11.81
CA GLY A 78 5.00 -31.94 -12.56
C GLY A 78 6.29 -31.30 -12.02
N GLU A 79 7.29 -31.11 -12.89
CA GLU A 79 8.53 -30.43 -12.52
C GLU A 79 8.26 -28.93 -12.27
N ALA A 80 8.15 -28.61 -11.00
CA ALA A 80 8.00 -27.22 -10.55
C ALA A 80 9.38 -26.56 -10.38
N PRO A 81 9.52 -25.22 -10.51
CA PRO A 81 10.69 -24.51 -10.08
C PRO A 81 11.08 -24.88 -8.64
N ALA A 82 12.35 -24.82 -8.30
CA ALA A 82 12.83 -25.20 -6.96
C ALA A 82 12.23 -24.33 -5.83
N ASP A 83 11.74 -23.16 -6.20
CA ASP A 83 11.11 -22.15 -5.37
C ASP A 83 9.58 -22.04 -5.61
N ALA A 84 8.96 -23.03 -6.28
CA ALA A 84 7.52 -23.02 -6.51
C ALA A 84 6.76 -23.18 -5.20
N GLY A 85 5.88 -22.22 -4.94
CA GLY A 85 4.91 -22.26 -3.85
C GLY A 85 3.59 -22.90 -4.25
N SER A 86 2.62 -22.80 -3.37
CA SER A 86 1.23 -23.11 -3.64
C SER A 86 0.33 -22.10 -2.94
N TRP A 87 -0.79 -21.76 -3.59
CA TRP A 87 -1.84 -20.97 -2.96
C TRP A 87 -2.78 -21.87 -2.18
N SER A 88 -3.27 -21.39 -1.03
CA SER A 88 -4.27 -22.11 -0.27
C SER A 88 -5.36 -21.19 0.30
N LYS A 89 -6.59 -21.71 0.37
CA LYS A 89 -7.75 -21.05 0.97
C LYS A 89 -8.55 -22.02 1.81
N SER A 90 -8.94 -21.58 2.99
CA SER A 90 -9.77 -22.38 3.89
C SER A 90 -11.25 -22.02 3.79
N PHE A 91 -12.11 -23.02 3.88
CA PHE A 91 -13.56 -22.90 3.84
C PHE A 91 -14.18 -23.59 5.04
N VAL A 92 -15.33 -23.08 5.47
CA VAL A 92 -16.08 -23.63 6.59
C VAL A 92 -17.28 -24.45 6.11
N ARG A 93 -17.96 -25.05 7.06
CA ARG A 93 -19.21 -25.77 6.81
C ARG A 93 -20.21 -24.93 5.99
N GLY A 94 -20.85 -25.56 5.00
CA GLY A 94 -21.84 -24.91 4.13
C GLY A 94 -21.25 -24.26 2.88
N GLU A 95 -19.98 -23.92 2.87
CA GLU A 95 -19.29 -23.47 1.66
C GLU A 95 -18.91 -24.67 0.81
N ARG A 96 -19.29 -24.68 -0.46
CA ARG A 96 -19.14 -25.82 -1.37
C ARG A 96 -18.61 -25.43 -2.74
N VAL A 97 -18.29 -24.14 -2.94
CA VAL A 97 -17.85 -23.60 -4.22
C VAL A 97 -16.78 -22.53 -3.99
N CYS A 98 -15.75 -22.54 -4.81
CA CYS A 98 -14.80 -21.45 -4.98
C CYS A 98 -14.80 -21.05 -6.45
N VAL A 99 -15.08 -19.80 -6.74
CA VAL A 99 -15.01 -19.23 -8.09
C VAL A 99 -13.79 -18.34 -8.17
N LEU A 100 -12.99 -18.51 -9.22
CA LEU A 100 -11.82 -17.68 -9.51
C LEU A 100 -12.02 -16.98 -10.85
N THR A 101 -11.75 -15.69 -10.89
CA THR A 101 -11.66 -14.93 -12.13
C THR A 101 -10.38 -15.24 -12.89
N GLN A 102 -10.27 -14.79 -14.15
CA GLN A 102 -9.06 -14.98 -14.95
C GLN A 102 -7.86 -14.24 -14.35
N GLU A 103 -8.08 -13.07 -13.78
CA GLU A 103 -7.04 -12.31 -13.11
C GLU A 103 -6.57 -12.99 -11.82
N GLU A 104 -7.50 -13.42 -10.97
CA GLU A 104 -7.17 -14.13 -9.72
C GLU A 104 -6.39 -15.42 -9.99
N LEU A 105 -6.85 -16.23 -10.95
CA LEU A 105 -6.14 -17.47 -11.27
C LEU A 105 -4.77 -17.18 -11.88
N ASN A 106 -4.66 -16.18 -12.76
CA ASN A 106 -3.37 -15.77 -13.34
C ASN A 106 -2.40 -15.29 -12.26
N ARG A 107 -2.88 -14.47 -11.32
CA ARG A 107 -2.09 -13.98 -10.18
C ARG A 107 -1.63 -15.13 -9.28
N ILE A 108 -2.55 -16.01 -8.88
CA ILE A 108 -2.21 -17.20 -8.07
C ILE A 108 -1.06 -17.98 -8.70
N VAL A 109 -1.12 -18.21 -10.00
CA VAL A 109 -0.10 -19.03 -10.67
C VAL A 109 1.23 -18.30 -10.84
N ILE A 110 1.19 -17.00 -11.13
CA ILE A 110 2.41 -16.20 -11.31
C ILE A 110 3.06 -15.88 -9.97
N ASP A 111 2.29 -15.35 -9.01
CA ASP A 111 2.84 -14.77 -7.79
C ASP A 111 3.02 -15.82 -6.69
N GLU A 112 2.04 -16.71 -6.48
CA GLU A 112 2.08 -17.70 -5.39
C GLU A 112 2.76 -19.01 -5.82
N CYS A 113 2.56 -19.44 -7.07
CA CYS A 113 3.21 -20.64 -7.59
C CYS A 113 4.57 -20.33 -8.27
N ASN A 114 4.98 -19.08 -8.31
CA ASN A 114 6.23 -18.56 -8.87
C ASN A 114 6.49 -19.01 -10.32
N VAL A 115 5.45 -19.03 -11.15
CA VAL A 115 5.56 -19.35 -12.57
C VAL A 115 5.87 -18.11 -13.38
N ARG A 116 7.06 -18.02 -13.92
CA ARG A 116 7.49 -16.89 -14.71
C ARG A 116 6.87 -16.90 -16.11
N LYS A 117 6.02 -15.87 -16.39
CA LYS A 117 5.56 -15.31 -17.70
C LYS A 117 5.07 -16.28 -18.77
N SER A 118 3.86 -15.99 -19.31
CA SER A 118 3.26 -16.52 -20.56
C SER A 118 3.48 -18.02 -20.82
N ALA A 119 3.59 -18.82 -19.79
CA ALA A 119 3.76 -20.26 -19.88
C ALA A 119 2.40 -20.96 -19.88
N SER A 120 2.34 -22.14 -20.47
CA SER A 120 1.25 -23.08 -20.22
C SER A 120 1.71 -24.04 -19.13
N VAL A 121 0.94 -24.14 -18.06
CA VAL A 121 1.25 -24.99 -16.92
C VAL A 121 0.08 -25.93 -16.65
N ARG A 122 0.37 -27.08 -16.05
CA ARG A 122 -0.66 -27.95 -15.50
C ARG A 122 -0.78 -27.69 -14.00
N LEU A 123 -1.97 -27.31 -13.59
CA LEU A 123 -2.30 -27.05 -12.19
C LEU A 123 -2.83 -28.32 -11.55
N LYS A 124 -2.44 -28.56 -10.30
CA LYS A 124 -3.09 -29.49 -9.40
C LYS A 124 -3.94 -28.71 -8.43
N VAL A 125 -5.24 -28.91 -8.52
CA VAL A 125 -6.25 -28.37 -7.60
C VAL A 125 -6.56 -29.47 -6.61
N LYS A 126 -6.17 -29.30 -5.34
CA LYS A 126 -6.37 -30.29 -4.27
C LYS A 126 -7.27 -29.70 -3.20
N LEU A 127 -8.28 -30.44 -2.80
CA LEU A 127 -9.13 -30.10 -1.67
C LEU A 127 -8.96 -31.14 -0.56
N THR A 128 -8.64 -30.68 0.62
CA THR A 128 -8.54 -31.50 1.82
C THR A 128 -9.68 -31.18 2.76
N MET A 129 -10.48 -32.15 3.15
CA MET A 129 -11.47 -32.05 4.18
C MET A 129 -10.94 -32.63 5.49
N ASN A 130 -11.02 -31.87 6.56
CA ASN A 130 -10.71 -32.29 7.92
C ASN A 130 -11.97 -32.18 8.78
N THR A 131 -12.29 -33.23 9.52
CA THR A 131 -13.45 -33.26 10.42
C THR A 131 -13.14 -34.07 11.67
N SER A 132 -13.93 -33.87 12.72
CA SER A 132 -13.86 -34.65 13.97
C SER A 132 -15.23 -35.25 14.27
N VAL A 133 -15.28 -36.57 14.31
CA VAL A 133 -16.49 -37.31 14.67
C VAL A 133 -16.17 -38.13 15.91
N HIS A 134 -16.96 -37.96 16.98
CA HIS A 134 -16.74 -38.64 18.26
C HIS A 134 -15.29 -38.55 18.76
N TRP A 135 -14.71 -37.33 18.67
CA TRP A 135 -13.33 -37.01 19.09
C TRP A 135 -12.23 -37.69 18.25
N LYS A 136 -12.58 -38.40 17.20
CA LYS A 136 -11.65 -38.98 16.24
C LYS A 136 -11.51 -38.03 15.04
N LEU A 137 -10.30 -37.71 14.69
CA LEU A 137 -9.99 -36.87 13.53
C LEU A 137 -9.96 -37.70 12.25
N TYR A 138 -10.59 -37.16 11.22
CA TYR A 138 -10.62 -37.73 9.88
C TYR A 138 -10.12 -36.69 8.89
N SER A 139 -9.34 -37.15 7.91
CA SER A 139 -8.86 -36.33 6.80
C SER A 139 -9.01 -37.10 5.50
N VAL A 140 -9.56 -36.44 4.50
CA VAL A 140 -9.66 -36.99 3.14
C VAL A 140 -9.34 -35.86 2.14
N ALA A 141 -8.73 -36.22 1.03
CA ALA A 141 -8.41 -35.26 -0.03
C ALA A 141 -8.78 -35.84 -1.40
N ASP A 142 -9.21 -34.97 -2.28
CA ASP A 142 -9.38 -35.23 -3.71
C ASP A 142 -8.66 -34.18 -4.54
N SER A 143 -8.37 -34.50 -5.80
CA SER A 143 -7.60 -33.62 -6.68
C SER A 143 -8.13 -33.63 -8.11
N ALA A 144 -8.17 -32.45 -8.72
CA ALA A 144 -8.41 -32.25 -10.13
C ALA A 144 -7.22 -31.58 -10.81
N TYR A 145 -7.15 -31.67 -12.14
CA TYR A 145 -6.06 -31.09 -12.90
C TYR A 145 -6.58 -30.16 -13.98
N VAL A 146 -5.94 -29.00 -14.14
CA VAL A 146 -6.34 -27.97 -15.09
C VAL A 146 -5.11 -27.51 -15.89
N ASN A 147 -5.17 -27.58 -17.20
CA ASN A 147 -4.16 -26.94 -18.04
C ASN A 147 -4.44 -25.45 -18.14
N CYS A 148 -3.49 -24.61 -17.74
CA CYS A 148 -3.67 -23.18 -17.64
C CYS A 148 -2.65 -22.46 -18.54
N SER A 149 -3.13 -21.68 -19.50
CA SER A 149 -2.29 -20.78 -20.29
C SER A 149 -2.40 -19.38 -19.69
N LEU A 150 -1.24 -18.84 -19.27
CA LEU A 150 -1.13 -17.58 -18.56
C LEU A 150 -0.95 -16.41 -19.55
N TYR A 151 -1.31 -15.21 -19.11
CA TYR A 151 -0.91 -13.97 -19.74
C TYR A 151 0.07 -13.19 -18.86
N THR A 152 0.94 -12.42 -19.49
CA THR A 152 1.78 -11.45 -18.76
C THR A 152 0.95 -10.20 -18.53
N PRO A 153 0.65 -9.82 -17.28
CA PRO A 153 -0.08 -8.59 -17.01
C PRO A 153 0.66 -7.37 -17.57
N VAL A 154 -0.06 -6.52 -18.28
CA VAL A 154 0.43 -5.22 -18.72
C VAL A 154 -0.26 -4.18 -17.85
N TYR A 155 0.48 -3.64 -16.91
CA TYR A 155 -0.03 -2.57 -16.04
C TYR A 155 -0.05 -1.25 -16.82
N PRO A 156 -0.99 -0.36 -16.51
CA PRO A 156 -1.01 0.96 -17.12
C PRO A 156 0.34 1.66 -16.89
N GLU A 157 0.95 2.17 -17.95
CA GLU A 157 2.18 2.92 -17.82
C GLU A 157 1.90 4.21 -17.03
N GLN A 158 2.64 4.43 -15.95
CA GLN A 158 2.55 5.66 -15.18
C GLN A 158 3.22 6.80 -15.95
N ARG A 159 2.45 7.80 -16.31
CA ARG A 159 2.94 8.99 -17.03
C ARG A 159 3.46 10.06 -16.08
N HIS A 160 2.95 10.07 -14.85
CA HIS A 160 3.35 11.03 -13.83
C HIS A 160 4.75 10.74 -13.31
N LYS A 161 5.45 11.78 -12.88
CA LYS A 161 6.64 11.70 -12.03
C LYS A 161 6.21 11.72 -10.58
N ALA A 162 7.09 11.23 -9.70
CA ALA A 162 6.81 11.25 -8.27
C ALA A 162 6.60 12.69 -7.77
N PRO A 163 5.47 13.00 -7.13
CA PRO A 163 5.25 14.32 -6.56
C PRO A 163 6.23 14.64 -5.45
N MET A 164 6.72 15.88 -5.47
CA MET A 164 7.41 16.51 -4.36
C MET A 164 6.48 17.59 -3.83
N TYR A 165 6.02 17.41 -2.59
CA TYR A 165 4.95 18.26 -2.07
C TYR A 165 5.10 18.57 -0.59
N TRP A 166 4.35 19.56 -0.14
CA TRP A 166 4.17 19.91 1.26
C TRP A 166 2.75 19.58 1.73
N SER A 167 2.62 19.14 2.99
CA SER A 167 1.36 18.84 3.65
C SER A 167 1.39 19.32 5.11
N PRO A 168 0.27 19.76 5.68
CA PRO A 168 0.18 20.25 7.07
C PRO A 168 0.21 19.15 8.13
N TYR A 169 0.64 17.94 7.81
CA TYR A 169 0.64 16.79 8.72
C TYR A 169 1.32 17.08 10.07
N GLU A 170 2.47 17.77 10.05
CA GLU A 170 3.20 18.11 11.26
C GLU A 170 2.43 19.07 12.19
N TYR A 171 1.64 19.96 11.63
CA TYR A 171 1.00 21.04 12.40
C TYR A 171 0.20 20.51 13.59
N ASN A 172 -0.52 19.41 13.41
CA ASN A 172 -1.29 18.80 14.49
C ASN A 172 -0.39 18.29 15.62
N TYR A 173 0.75 17.65 15.29
CA TYR A 173 1.68 17.14 16.30
C TYR A 173 2.39 18.25 17.08
N GLU A 174 2.68 19.38 16.43
CA GLU A 174 3.37 20.51 17.07
C GLU A 174 2.41 21.42 17.86
N LYS A 175 1.23 21.66 17.33
CA LYS A 175 0.27 22.62 17.89
C LYS A 175 -0.92 21.97 18.59
N ASN A 176 -1.10 20.66 18.44
CA ASN A 176 -2.25 19.89 18.96
C ASN A 176 -3.60 20.53 18.58
N SER A 177 -3.72 21.00 17.36
CA SER A 177 -4.92 21.66 16.83
C SER A 177 -5.03 21.48 15.31
N TYR A 178 -6.22 21.75 14.78
CA TYR A 178 -6.40 21.89 13.33
C TYR A 178 -5.72 23.17 12.83
N MET A 179 -5.22 23.16 11.58
CA MET A 179 -4.52 24.29 11.00
C MET A 179 -5.48 25.45 10.70
N PRO A 180 -5.24 26.65 11.23
CA PRO A 180 -6.00 27.85 10.85
C PRO A 180 -5.68 28.29 9.42
N GLU A 181 -6.56 29.11 8.83
CA GLU A 181 -6.44 29.56 7.45
C GLU A 181 -5.21 30.45 7.20
N ASP A 182 -4.86 31.31 8.15
CA ASP A 182 -3.67 32.17 8.07
C ASP A 182 -2.36 31.38 8.13
N GLU A 183 -2.30 30.34 8.93
CA GLU A 183 -1.16 29.41 8.98
C GLU A 183 -1.07 28.61 7.68
N TRP A 184 -2.19 28.19 7.12
CA TRP A 184 -2.22 27.54 5.81
C TRP A 184 -1.64 28.44 4.72
N GLN A 185 -2.05 29.71 4.69
CA GLN A 185 -1.50 30.70 3.76
C GLN A 185 -0.01 30.91 3.97
N ALA A 186 0.44 31.06 5.22
CA ALA A 186 1.86 31.28 5.54
C ALA A 186 2.73 30.13 5.05
N ASN A 187 2.26 28.87 5.19
CA ASN A 187 2.97 27.70 4.69
C ASN A 187 2.99 27.64 3.16
N ILE A 188 1.91 27.96 2.46
CA ILE A 188 1.92 28.08 0.98
C ILE A 188 2.97 29.10 0.52
N ASP A 189 3.00 30.27 1.15
CA ASP A 189 3.96 31.33 0.81
C ASP A 189 5.40 30.89 1.09
N TRP A 190 5.63 30.16 2.17
CA TRP A 190 6.93 29.59 2.51
C TRP A 190 7.38 28.54 1.49
N VAL A 191 6.51 27.63 1.08
CA VAL A 191 6.79 26.63 0.04
C VAL A 191 7.15 27.32 -1.27
N ALA A 192 6.37 28.32 -1.68
CA ALA A 192 6.63 29.08 -2.89
C ALA A 192 7.98 29.80 -2.88
N ALA A 193 8.38 30.34 -1.73
CA ALA A 193 9.63 31.07 -1.57
C ALA A 193 10.86 30.15 -1.48
N ASN A 194 10.74 29.02 -0.79
CA ASN A 194 11.88 28.22 -0.36
C ASN A 194 12.03 26.87 -1.06
N LEU A 195 10.94 26.22 -1.48
CA LEU A 195 10.94 24.84 -1.96
C LEU A 195 10.61 24.72 -3.45
N LYS A 196 9.78 25.60 -3.99
CA LYS A 196 9.33 25.54 -5.39
C LYS A 196 10.48 25.42 -6.40
N ASN A 197 11.55 26.19 -6.23
CA ASN A 197 12.70 26.20 -7.14
C ASN A 197 13.54 24.90 -7.07
N TYR A 198 13.21 24.00 -6.17
CA TYR A 198 13.83 22.68 -6.01
C TYR A 198 12.91 21.55 -6.47
N GLY A 199 11.73 21.87 -7.03
CA GLY A 199 10.81 20.90 -7.59
C GLY A 199 9.60 20.57 -6.72
N TYR A 200 9.48 21.14 -5.53
CA TYR A 200 8.29 21.00 -4.67
C TYR A 200 7.20 21.96 -5.16
N THR A 201 6.41 21.51 -6.09
CA THR A 201 5.42 22.35 -6.78
C THR A 201 3.99 22.09 -6.37
N LEU A 202 3.78 21.19 -5.41
CA LEU A 202 2.47 20.79 -4.94
C LEU A 202 2.31 21.08 -3.45
N VAL A 203 1.13 21.56 -3.06
CA VAL A 203 0.69 21.72 -1.67
C VAL A 203 -0.58 20.90 -1.53
N SER A 204 -0.60 19.96 -0.59
CA SER A 204 -1.76 19.09 -0.36
C SER A 204 -2.43 19.41 0.96
N THR A 205 -3.75 19.38 1.00
CA THR A 205 -4.49 19.34 2.26
C THR A 205 -4.22 18.03 3.01
N ASP A 206 -4.61 17.97 4.28
CA ASP A 206 -4.49 16.79 5.12
C ASP A 206 -5.72 16.63 6.03
N GLY A 207 -5.89 15.47 6.65
CA GLY A 207 -6.99 15.20 7.56
C GLY A 207 -7.02 16.12 8.79
N TRP A 208 -5.86 16.64 9.19
CA TRP A 208 -5.71 17.55 10.31
C TRP A 208 -6.09 19.00 10.02
N MET A 209 -6.54 19.29 8.81
CA MET A 209 -7.11 20.60 8.46
C MET A 209 -8.62 20.65 8.62
N THR A 210 -9.30 19.55 8.33
CA THR A 210 -10.76 19.49 8.30
C THR A 210 -11.33 19.20 9.69
N GLU A 211 -11.84 20.24 10.33
CA GLU A 211 -12.62 20.07 11.56
C GLU A 211 -13.93 19.37 11.23
N HIS A 212 -14.10 18.14 11.68
CA HIS A 212 -15.22 17.27 11.28
C HIS A 212 -16.60 17.88 11.51
N ASP A 213 -16.79 18.59 12.63
CA ASP A 213 -18.07 19.23 12.98
C ASP A 213 -18.26 20.63 12.37
N LEU A 214 -17.19 21.21 11.84
CA LEU A 214 -17.17 22.59 11.31
C LEU A 214 -16.88 22.65 9.80
N ARG A 215 -16.67 21.51 9.14
CA ARG A 215 -16.46 21.46 7.69
C ARG A 215 -17.67 22.01 6.93
N VAL A 216 -17.41 22.56 5.77
CA VAL A 216 -18.45 23.06 4.87
C VAL A 216 -18.54 22.19 3.64
N CYS A 217 -19.71 21.63 3.39
CA CYS A 217 -20.01 20.88 2.17
C CYS A 217 -20.77 21.76 1.16
N ASN A 218 -20.57 21.48 -0.11
CA ASN A 218 -21.32 22.12 -1.19
C ASN A 218 -22.72 21.50 -1.37
N GLU A 219 -23.44 21.95 -2.38
CA GLU A 219 -24.80 21.50 -2.72
C GLU A 219 -24.89 20.03 -3.15
N TYR A 220 -23.77 19.37 -3.40
CA TYR A 220 -23.68 17.93 -3.73
C TYR A 220 -23.17 17.09 -2.54
N GLY A 221 -22.76 17.74 -1.46
CA GLY A 221 -22.28 17.07 -0.26
C GLY A 221 -20.78 16.81 -0.20
N TYR A 222 -20.00 17.33 -1.14
CA TYR A 222 -18.53 17.27 -1.09
C TYR A 222 -17.96 18.39 -0.25
N VAL A 223 -16.91 18.11 0.54
CA VAL A 223 -16.28 19.14 1.38
C VAL A 223 -15.63 20.20 0.49
N SER A 224 -16.08 21.43 0.61
CA SER A 224 -15.59 22.57 -0.17
C SER A 224 -14.66 23.50 0.62
N ARG A 225 -14.70 23.43 1.97
CA ARG A 225 -13.90 24.26 2.86
C ARG A 225 -13.62 23.51 4.17
N ALA A 226 -12.40 23.62 4.67
CA ALA A 226 -11.93 22.86 5.83
C ALA A 226 -12.73 23.14 7.12
N SER A 227 -13.13 24.40 7.34
CA SER A 227 -13.88 24.83 8.51
C SER A 227 -14.77 26.03 8.18
N ILE A 228 -15.87 26.20 8.91
CA ILE A 228 -16.69 27.45 8.85
C ILE A 228 -15.88 28.67 9.30
N ASN A 229 -14.80 28.47 10.05
CA ASN A 229 -13.89 29.51 10.51
C ASN A 229 -12.93 30.02 9.40
N TRP A 230 -12.79 29.28 8.31
CA TRP A 230 -12.04 29.70 7.13
C TRP A 230 -12.91 30.66 6.30
N GLN A 231 -12.29 31.69 5.72
CA GLN A 231 -12.96 32.63 4.84
C GLN A 231 -13.14 32.09 3.42
N HIS A 232 -12.15 31.28 2.97
CA HIS A 232 -12.06 30.85 1.58
C HIS A 232 -12.25 29.35 1.46
N ASP A 233 -12.77 28.93 0.31
CA ASP A 233 -12.93 27.54 -0.09
C ASP A 233 -11.70 26.98 -0.82
N TYR A 234 -11.74 25.70 -1.17
CA TYR A 234 -10.62 25.06 -1.87
C TYR A 234 -10.44 25.58 -3.30
N ALA A 235 -11.48 26.11 -3.96
CA ALA A 235 -11.33 26.73 -5.28
C ALA A 235 -10.48 27.99 -5.20
N TYR A 236 -10.72 28.85 -4.20
CA TYR A 236 -9.87 30.00 -3.93
C TYR A 236 -8.40 29.57 -3.66
N TRP A 237 -8.20 28.53 -2.86
CA TRP A 237 -6.86 28.05 -2.52
C TRP A 237 -6.14 27.41 -3.71
N ALA A 238 -6.86 26.77 -4.63
CA ALA A 238 -6.30 26.29 -5.89
C ALA A 238 -5.79 27.48 -6.75
N ASP A 239 -6.57 28.56 -6.85
CA ASP A 239 -6.16 29.78 -7.56
C ASP A 239 -5.00 30.48 -6.85
N TYR A 240 -5.00 30.53 -5.53
CA TYR A 240 -3.91 31.09 -4.74
C TYR A 240 -2.61 30.34 -4.96
N CYS A 241 -2.62 29.00 -4.86
CA CYS A 241 -1.47 28.15 -5.15
C CYS A 241 -0.96 28.42 -6.58
N ARG A 242 -1.86 28.46 -7.56
CA ARG A 242 -1.51 28.74 -8.97
C ARG A 242 -0.86 30.11 -9.14
N SER A 243 -1.33 31.14 -8.43
CA SER A 243 -0.74 32.48 -8.44
C SER A 243 0.70 32.52 -7.93
N LYS A 244 1.07 31.57 -7.06
CA LYS A 244 2.44 31.38 -6.54
C LYS A 244 3.30 30.45 -7.40
N GLY A 245 2.71 29.86 -8.47
CA GLY A 245 3.33 28.83 -9.31
C GLY A 245 3.40 27.46 -8.62
N LEU A 246 2.43 27.20 -7.76
CA LEU A 246 2.20 25.92 -7.09
C LEU A 246 0.88 25.31 -7.57
N GLN A 247 0.62 24.06 -7.21
CA GLN A 247 -0.59 23.31 -7.48
C GLN A 247 -1.24 22.88 -6.16
N LEU A 248 -2.56 22.66 -6.15
CA LEU A 248 -3.29 22.17 -4.98
C LEU A 248 -3.52 20.66 -5.11
N GLY A 249 -3.27 19.94 -4.03
CA GLY A 249 -3.71 18.57 -3.78
C GLY A 249 -4.78 18.51 -2.70
N ILE A 250 -5.61 17.49 -2.76
CA ILE A 250 -6.69 17.25 -1.80
C ILE A 250 -6.44 15.91 -1.09
N TYR A 251 -6.60 15.92 0.22
CA TYR A 251 -6.72 14.74 1.06
C TYR A 251 -8.20 14.45 1.32
N GLY A 252 -8.58 13.19 1.26
CA GLY A 252 -9.92 12.75 1.59
C GLY A 252 -10.17 11.29 1.21
N ASN A 253 -11.44 10.87 1.27
CA ASN A 253 -11.82 9.54 0.85
C ASN A 253 -13.19 9.58 0.14
N PRO A 254 -13.25 9.26 -1.16
CA PRO A 254 -14.51 9.24 -1.92
C PRO A 254 -15.54 8.23 -1.39
N LEU A 255 -15.12 7.29 -0.54
CA LEU A 255 -16.01 6.31 0.09
C LEU A 255 -16.64 6.82 1.39
N TRP A 256 -16.33 8.06 1.77
CA TRP A 256 -16.91 8.72 2.94
C TRP A 256 -17.99 9.71 2.53
N VAL A 257 -19.19 9.52 3.05
CA VAL A 257 -20.28 10.50 2.99
C VAL A 257 -20.39 11.16 4.36
N PRO A 258 -20.23 12.49 4.48
CA PRO A 258 -20.47 13.17 5.74
C PRO A 258 -21.87 12.86 6.26
N ARG A 259 -22.00 12.61 7.56
CA ARG A 259 -23.27 12.17 8.15
C ARG A 259 -24.39 13.17 7.93
N GLU A 260 -24.10 14.45 8.07
CA GLU A 260 -25.07 15.54 7.82
C GLU A 260 -25.54 15.55 6.36
N VAL A 261 -24.67 15.19 5.42
CA VAL A 261 -25.00 15.05 3.98
C VAL A 261 -25.89 13.84 3.75
N ALA A 262 -25.56 12.70 4.35
CA ALA A 262 -26.38 11.49 4.25
C ALA A 262 -27.81 11.69 4.77
N GLN A 263 -28.01 12.64 5.69
CA GLN A 263 -29.30 12.95 6.31
C GLN A 263 -29.99 14.20 5.72
N SER A 264 -29.35 14.91 4.80
CA SER A 264 -29.80 16.21 4.31
C SER A 264 -30.87 16.16 3.21
N GLY A 265 -31.05 15.03 2.54
CA GLY A 265 -31.87 14.90 1.34
C GLY A 265 -31.24 15.43 0.06
N LEU A 266 -29.94 15.78 0.08
CA LEU A 266 -29.18 16.16 -1.10
C LEU A 266 -29.16 15.02 -2.14
N LYS A 267 -29.07 15.40 -3.41
CA LYS A 267 -28.95 14.47 -4.54
C LYS A 267 -27.50 14.38 -5.01
N ILE A 268 -27.15 13.20 -5.48
CA ILE A 268 -25.85 12.95 -6.11
C ILE A 268 -25.74 13.81 -7.38
N LYS A 269 -24.60 14.46 -7.58
CA LYS A 269 -24.32 15.35 -8.72
C LYS A 269 -24.68 14.68 -10.05
N GLY A 270 -25.50 15.35 -10.83
CA GLY A 270 -25.93 14.87 -12.16
C GLY A 270 -26.99 13.76 -12.15
N THR A 271 -27.60 13.47 -11.00
CA THR A 271 -28.66 12.45 -10.89
C THR A 271 -29.87 12.97 -10.10
N ASP A 272 -30.96 12.18 -10.08
CA ASP A 272 -32.10 12.38 -9.18
C ASP A 272 -32.03 11.51 -7.92
N ILE A 273 -30.95 10.77 -7.73
CA ILE A 273 -30.76 9.82 -6.63
C ILE A 273 -30.35 10.56 -5.37
N PRO A 274 -31.05 10.37 -4.24
CA PRO A 274 -30.63 10.94 -2.95
C PRO A 274 -29.30 10.35 -2.49
N VAL A 275 -28.42 11.15 -1.88
CA VAL A 275 -27.15 10.65 -1.29
C VAL A 275 -27.41 9.60 -0.23
N ALA A 276 -28.51 9.67 0.52
CA ALA A 276 -28.92 8.65 1.48
C ALA A 276 -29.07 7.24 0.88
N ASN A 277 -29.29 7.13 -0.45
CA ASN A 277 -29.45 5.83 -1.10
C ASN A 277 -28.18 5.00 -1.12
N ILE A 278 -27.02 5.64 -1.16
CA ILE A 278 -25.72 4.97 -1.30
C ILE A 278 -25.03 4.67 0.03
N VAL A 279 -25.66 4.91 1.17
CA VAL A 279 -25.08 4.66 2.50
C VAL A 279 -25.98 3.79 3.36
N ASP A 280 -25.38 3.08 4.32
CA ASP A 280 -26.10 2.55 5.46
C ASP A 280 -25.83 3.47 6.66
N LEU A 281 -26.89 4.04 7.23
CA LEU A 281 -26.78 4.97 8.37
C LEU A 281 -26.31 4.28 9.66
N ASN A 282 -26.32 2.94 9.70
CA ASN A 282 -25.80 2.16 10.81
C ASN A 282 -24.30 1.85 10.67
N GLU A 283 -23.75 2.03 9.48
CA GLU A 283 -22.32 1.87 9.21
C GLU A 283 -21.63 3.23 9.20
N TYR A 284 -20.73 3.47 10.13
CA TYR A 284 -20.09 4.76 10.30
C TYR A 284 -18.59 4.64 10.58
N ARG A 285 -17.90 5.75 10.37
CA ARG A 285 -16.48 5.94 10.59
C ARG A 285 -16.24 7.22 11.42
N ASN A 286 -15.17 7.27 12.20
CA ASN A 286 -14.77 8.41 13.04
C ASN A 286 -15.88 8.89 14.00
N GLY A 287 -16.32 8.02 14.88
CA GLY A 287 -17.30 8.39 15.90
C GLY A 287 -18.60 8.96 15.31
N HIS A 288 -19.10 8.34 14.25
CA HIS A 288 -20.32 8.73 13.52
C HIS A 288 -20.20 9.96 12.61
N GLN A 289 -18.99 10.40 12.27
CA GLN A 289 -18.77 11.57 11.41
C GLN A 289 -19.04 11.30 9.93
N TYR A 290 -18.83 10.05 9.48
CA TYR A 290 -18.98 9.60 8.10
C TYR A 290 -19.75 8.29 8.03
N ASN A 291 -20.50 8.12 6.95
CA ASN A 291 -21.06 6.83 6.55
C ASN A 291 -20.30 6.29 5.33
N TRP A 292 -20.14 4.98 5.26
CA TRP A 292 -19.48 4.34 4.12
C TRP A 292 -20.40 4.25 2.90
N VAL A 293 -19.85 4.52 1.72
CA VAL A 293 -20.54 4.27 0.44
C VAL A 293 -20.72 2.77 0.23
N GLN A 294 -21.91 2.34 -0.13
CA GLN A 294 -22.24 0.97 -0.53
C GLN A 294 -22.15 0.87 -2.06
N LEU A 295 -21.11 0.24 -2.59
CA LEU A 295 -20.81 0.25 -4.03
C LEU A 295 -21.83 -0.51 -4.88
N ASP A 296 -22.57 -1.44 -4.29
CA ASP A 296 -23.64 -2.21 -4.93
C ASP A 296 -24.96 -1.44 -5.09
N ARG A 297 -25.04 -0.19 -4.54
CA ARG A 297 -26.24 0.62 -4.62
C ARG A 297 -26.23 1.57 -5.81
N GLU A 298 -27.39 1.78 -6.38
CA GLU A 298 -27.59 2.74 -7.47
C GLU A 298 -27.15 4.15 -7.03
N GLY A 299 -26.28 4.77 -7.83
CA GLY A 299 -25.71 6.09 -7.58
C GLY A 299 -24.30 6.07 -6.96
N ALA A 300 -23.83 4.94 -6.43
CA ALA A 300 -22.52 4.87 -5.79
C ALA A 300 -21.37 5.24 -6.74
N GLU A 301 -21.37 4.72 -7.97
CA GLU A 301 -20.39 5.09 -8.99
C GLU A 301 -20.41 6.58 -9.31
N ALA A 302 -21.63 7.16 -9.47
CA ALA A 302 -21.79 8.58 -9.76
C ALA A 302 -21.24 9.45 -8.61
N TRP A 303 -21.42 9.03 -7.37
CA TRP A 303 -20.85 9.71 -6.21
C TRP A 303 -19.32 9.68 -6.19
N VAL A 304 -18.72 8.49 -6.33
CA VAL A 304 -17.25 8.33 -6.30
C VAL A 304 -16.60 9.11 -7.44
N ARG A 305 -17.12 9.00 -8.66
CA ARG A 305 -16.61 9.74 -9.82
C ARG A 305 -16.85 11.24 -9.68
N GLY A 306 -18.03 11.64 -9.19
CA GLY A 306 -18.38 13.03 -8.96
C GLY A 306 -17.53 13.71 -7.88
N TYR A 307 -17.02 12.96 -6.92
CA TYR A 307 -16.03 13.44 -5.94
C TYR A 307 -14.73 13.86 -6.63
N VAL A 308 -14.19 13.03 -7.50
CA VAL A 308 -12.97 13.34 -8.25
C VAL A 308 -13.21 14.53 -9.19
N ASP A 309 -14.33 14.51 -9.95
CA ASP A 309 -14.71 15.63 -10.84
C ASP A 309 -14.78 16.95 -10.09
N HIS A 310 -15.38 16.96 -8.90
CA HIS A 310 -15.55 18.17 -8.11
C HIS A 310 -14.20 18.82 -7.79
N TYR A 311 -13.25 18.06 -7.28
CA TYR A 311 -11.94 18.62 -6.92
C TYR A 311 -11.07 18.96 -8.14
N ALA A 312 -11.19 18.20 -9.23
CA ALA A 312 -10.53 18.53 -10.49
C ALA A 312 -11.07 19.84 -11.09
N GLU A 313 -12.41 20.05 -11.07
CA GLU A 313 -13.07 21.28 -11.50
C GLU A 313 -12.63 22.50 -10.66
N MET A 314 -12.30 22.32 -9.39
CA MET A 314 -11.69 23.35 -8.53
C MET A 314 -10.23 23.65 -8.88
N GLY A 315 -9.57 22.79 -9.65
CA GLY A 315 -8.17 22.94 -10.05
C GLY A 315 -7.19 22.12 -9.20
N ALA A 316 -7.65 21.16 -8.40
CA ALA A 316 -6.78 20.20 -7.75
C ALA A 316 -6.20 19.21 -8.78
N VAL A 317 -4.93 18.83 -8.59
CA VAL A 317 -4.19 17.92 -9.49
C VAL A 317 -3.70 16.65 -8.80
N PHE A 318 -3.98 16.51 -7.51
CA PHE A 318 -3.54 15.41 -6.67
C PHE A 318 -4.64 15.05 -5.68
N LEU A 319 -4.91 13.77 -5.54
CA LEU A 319 -5.85 13.23 -4.58
C LEU A 319 -5.15 12.18 -3.73
N ARG A 320 -5.04 12.42 -2.42
CA ARG A 320 -4.57 11.46 -1.43
C ARG A 320 -5.77 10.83 -0.76
N VAL A 321 -5.98 9.54 -1.01
CA VAL A 321 -7.08 8.76 -0.42
C VAL A 321 -6.54 7.92 0.72
N ASP A 322 -7.10 8.09 1.89
CA ASP A 322 -6.67 7.42 3.11
C ASP A 322 -7.74 6.50 3.71
N PHE A 323 -7.35 5.64 4.66
CA PHE A 323 -8.22 4.68 5.35
C PHE A 323 -8.90 3.65 4.43
N LEU A 324 -8.29 3.33 3.32
CA LEU A 324 -8.86 2.41 2.33
C LEU A 324 -8.98 0.97 2.88
N SER A 325 -8.00 0.52 3.67
CA SER A 325 -8.03 -0.82 4.29
C SER A 325 -9.23 -1.01 5.22
N PHE A 326 -9.78 0.06 5.79
CA PHE A 326 -10.97 -0.01 6.64
C PHE A 326 -12.27 -0.16 5.87
N TYR A 327 -12.23 0.01 4.56
CA TYR A 327 -13.42 -0.16 3.74
C TYR A 327 -13.81 -1.63 3.56
N GLU A 328 -12.84 -2.51 3.36
CA GLU A 328 -13.06 -3.92 3.05
C GLU A 328 -12.99 -4.80 4.31
N ASP A 329 -11.96 -4.62 5.12
CA ASP A 329 -11.73 -5.40 6.32
C ASP A 329 -12.20 -4.65 7.55
N GLY A 330 -13.45 -4.89 7.94
CA GLY A 330 -14.04 -4.35 9.16
C GLY A 330 -13.42 -4.87 10.46
N LYS A 331 -12.42 -5.76 10.38
CA LYS A 331 -11.82 -6.43 11.54
C LYS A 331 -10.50 -5.79 11.91
N ASP A 332 -10.56 -4.65 12.58
CA ASP A 332 -9.40 -4.19 13.33
C ASP A 332 -9.20 -5.08 14.56
N ARG A 333 -8.12 -5.87 14.57
CA ARG A 333 -7.78 -6.73 15.72
C ARG A 333 -7.51 -5.93 17.00
N PHE A 334 -7.15 -4.67 16.86
CA PHE A 334 -6.91 -3.75 17.98
C PHE A 334 -8.15 -2.93 18.36
N ARG A 335 -9.18 -2.93 17.50
CA ARG A 335 -10.45 -2.23 17.72
C ARG A 335 -11.61 -3.16 17.36
N PRO A 336 -11.93 -4.13 18.23
CA PRO A 336 -12.94 -5.16 17.97
C PRO A 336 -14.36 -4.60 17.76
N GLU A 337 -14.61 -3.34 18.16
CA GLU A 337 -15.83 -2.60 17.85
C GLU A 337 -16.02 -2.25 16.37
N GLY A 338 -15.04 -2.61 15.55
CA GLY A 338 -15.12 -2.50 14.10
C GLY A 338 -14.74 -1.14 13.56
N VAL A 339 -14.08 -1.15 12.43
CA VAL A 339 -13.68 0.04 11.67
C VAL A 339 -14.47 0.16 10.39
N GLY A 340 -15.15 -0.89 10.01
CA GLY A 340 -16.05 -1.02 8.86
C GLY A 340 -16.62 -2.44 8.80
N PRO A 341 -17.60 -2.70 7.96
CA PRO A 341 -18.15 -4.03 7.74
C PRO A 341 -17.22 -4.89 6.86
N ASP A 342 -17.40 -6.21 6.97
CA ASP A 342 -16.75 -7.19 6.11
C ASP A 342 -17.42 -7.11 4.71
N ARG A 343 -16.70 -6.57 3.74
CA ARG A 343 -17.16 -6.42 2.35
C ARG A 343 -16.44 -7.38 1.41
N PRO A 344 -17.06 -7.78 0.30
CA PRO A 344 -16.39 -8.57 -0.73
C PRO A 344 -15.21 -7.79 -1.36
N ASP A 345 -14.11 -8.46 -1.61
CA ASP A 345 -12.86 -7.90 -2.20
C ASP A 345 -13.12 -7.08 -3.48
N TRP A 346 -14.12 -7.48 -4.30
CA TRP A 346 -14.45 -6.77 -5.52
C TRP A 346 -14.91 -5.31 -5.29
N MET A 347 -15.44 -4.99 -4.10
CA MET A 347 -15.84 -3.61 -3.79
C MET A 347 -14.62 -2.70 -3.66
N TYR A 348 -13.57 -3.16 -2.97
CA TYR A 348 -12.33 -2.42 -2.84
C TYR A 348 -11.68 -2.16 -4.21
N GLU A 349 -11.56 -3.19 -5.03
CA GLU A 349 -11.00 -3.08 -6.38
C GLU A 349 -11.84 -2.14 -7.26
N THR A 350 -13.17 -2.28 -7.22
CA THR A 350 -14.09 -1.42 -7.99
C THR A 350 -13.97 0.04 -7.57
N ALA A 351 -13.86 0.31 -6.27
CA ALA A 351 -13.66 1.67 -5.76
C ALA A 351 -12.39 2.30 -6.34
N LEU A 352 -11.26 1.60 -6.25
CA LEU A 352 -9.98 2.10 -6.77
C LEU A 352 -10.02 2.28 -8.29
N ARG A 353 -10.66 1.36 -9.02
CA ARG A 353 -10.84 1.47 -10.46
C ARG A 353 -11.64 2.71 -10.85
N TRP A 354 -12.77 2.99 -10.21
CA TRP A 354 -13.57 4.18 -10.49
C TRP A 354 -12.80 5.47 -10.18
N MET A 355 -12.07 5.50 -9.06
CA MET A 355 -11.22 6.64 -8.71
C MET A 355 -10.13 6.85 -9.76
N ARG A 356 -9.41 5.78 -10.14
CA ARG A 356 -8.33 5.86 -11.12
C ARG A 356 -8.81 6.32 -12.49
N GLU A 357 -9.84 5.69 -13.03
CA GLU A 357 -10.40 6.06 -14.32
C GLU A 357 -10.84 7.53 -14.37
N GLN A 358 -11.37 8.03 -13.24
CA GLN A 358 -11.80 9.42 -13.17
C GLN A 358 -10.61 10.38 -12.97
N CYS A 359 -9.62 10.01 -12.18
CA CYS A 359 -8.37 10.77 -12.06
C CYS A 359 -7.66 10.90 -13.41
N ASP A 360 -7.57 9.81 -14.19
CA ASP A 360 -6.92 9.82 -15.50
C ASP A 360 -7.60 10.77 -16.51
N LYS A 361 -8.93 10.94 -16.43
CA LYS A 361 -9.65 11.92 -17.28
C LYS A 361 -9.22 13.37 -17.01
N HIS A 362 -8.82 13.67 -15.79
CA HIS A 362 -8.44 15.01 -15.36
C HIS A 362 -6.93 15.21 -15.22
N ASP A 363 -6.12 14.22 -15.60
CA ASP A 363 -4.67 14.21 -15.38
C ASP A 363 -4.32 14.43 -13.89
N MET A 364 -5.15 13.91 -12.98
CA MET A 364 -5.00 14.01 -11.54
C MET A 364 -4.22 12.81 -11.01
N PHE A 365 -3.26 13.07 -10.14
CA PHE A 365 -2.48 12.02 -9.49
C PHE A 365 -3.28 11.38 -8.34
N LEU A 366 -3.42 10.06 -8.34
CA LEU A 366 -4.08 9.28 -7.29
C LEU A 366 -3.03 8.64 -6.38
N SER A 367 -2.92 9.13 -5.14
CA SER A 367 -2.11 8.55 -4.06
C SER A 367 -3.01 7.80 -3.09
N VAL A 368 -2.68 6.56 -2.75
CA VAL A 368 -3.46 5.79 -1.78
C VAL A 368 -2.65 5.48 -0.53
N ALA A 369 -3.29 5.68 0.62
CA ALA A 369 -2.71 5.45 1.93
C ALA A 369 -3.60 4.50 2.75
N MET A 370 -3.03 3.85 3.77
CA MET A 370 -3.68 2.77 4.50
C MET A 370 -4.37 1.77 3.56
N ASN A 371 -3.67 1.40 2.51
CA ASN A 371 -4.09 0.40 1.53
C ASN A 371 -3.77 -1.02 2.02
N HIS A 372 -4.42 -2.03 1.49
CA HIS A 372 -4.18 -3.43 1.88
C HIS A 372 -2.81 -3.94 1.47
N ALA A 373 -2.39 -3.61 0.25
CA ALA A 373 -1.15 -4.05 -0.38
C ALA A 373 -0.96 -5.58 -0.42
N TYR A 374 -2.04 -6.37 -0.37
CA TYR A 374 -1.97 -7.82 -0.47
C TYR A 374 -1.44 -8.27 -1.84
N GLY A 375 -0.70 -9.40 -1.84
CA GLY A 375 -0.12 -9.94 -3.07
C GLY A 375 0.77 -8.93 -3.80
N ASP A 376 1.70 -8.29 -3.06
CA ASP A 376 2.55 -7.21 -3.57
C ASP A 376 1.75 -6.06 -4.16
N ALA A 377 0.73 -5.61 -3.43
CA ALA A 377 -0.21 -4.56 -3.83
C ALA A 377 -0.89 -4.85 -5.19
N ALA A 378 -1.37 -6.09 -5.37
CA ALA A 378 -1.89 -6.57 -6.65
C ALA A 378 -3.03 -5.70 -7.20
N VAL A 379 -3.89 -5.17 -6.34
CA VAL A 379 -4.98 -4.26 -6.72
C VAL A 379 -4.46 -2.84 -6.92
N GLU A 380 -3.74 -2.33 -5.95
CA GLU A 380 -3.30 -0.93 -5.94
C GLU A 380 -2.34 -0.61 -7.09
N ARG A 381 -1.42 -1.51 -7.45
CA ARG A 381 -0.51 -1.30 -8.59
C ARG A 381 -1.22 -1.21 -9.94
N ASN A 382 -2.50 -1.67 -10.03
CA ASN A 382 -3.33 -1.51 -11.22
C ASN A 382 -4.04 -0.15 -11.25
N TYR A 383 -4.46 0.35 -10.08
CA TYR A 383 -5.39 1.45 -10.00
C TYR A 383 -4.87 2.68 -9.25
N ALA A 384 -3.71 2.62 -8.60
CA ALA A 384 -3.09 3.79 -7.96
C ALA A 384 -1.88 4.29 -8.75
N HIS A 385 -1.55 5.57 -8.62
CA HIS A 385 -0.27 6.11 -9.08
C HIS A 385 0.81 5.90 -8.03
N SER A 386 0.45 6.01 -6.74
CA SER A 386 1.33 5.68 -5.63
C SER A 386 0.61 4.95 -4.51
N ILE A 387 1.39 4.16 -3.77
CA ILE A 387 0.93 3.43 -2.57
C ILE A 387 1.79 3.80 -1.38
N ARG A 388 1.16 3.98 -0.21
CA ARG A 388 1.90 4.08 1.03
C ARG A 388 2.32 2.68 1.50
N VAL A 389 3.60 2.56 1.91
CA VAL A 389 4.25 1.28 2.17
C VAL A 389 4.45 0.98 3.64
N SER A 390 4.17 1.94 4.52
CA SER A 390 4.38 1.83 5.96
C SER A 390 3.22 2.38 6.76
N VAL A 391 3.21 2.10 8.06
CA VAL A 391 2.37 2.81 9.02
C VAL A 391 2.78 4.29 9.10
N ASP A 392 1.97 5.10 9.79
CA ASP A 392 2.20 6.54 9.95
C ASP A 392 3.55 6.84 10.62
N THR A 393 4.27 7.85 10.09
CA THR A 393 5.50 8.35 10.71
C THR A 393 5.23 9.15 11.99
N GLU A 394 3.99 9.53 12.27
CA GLU A 394 3.51 10.16 13.51
C GLU A 394 4.41 11.29 14.03
N ALA A 395 4.98 11.08 15.24
CA ALA A 395 5.85 12.07 15.87
C ALA A 395 7.21 12.27 15.16
N GLY A 396 7.50 11.48 14.11
CA GLY A 396 8.75 11.60 13.35
C GLY A 396 9.96 10.96 14.05
N GLY A 397 11.15 11.43 13.68
CA GLY A 397 12.42 10.93 14.19
C GLY A 397 12.93 9.68 13.48
N TRP A 398 14.21 9.36 13.70
CA TRP A 398 14.84 8.18 13.11
C TRP A 398 14.16 6.88 13.53
N GLU A 399 13.65 6.84 14.77
CA GLU A 399 12.91 5.71 15.29
C GLU A 399 11.74 5.33 14.38
N ARG A 400 10.88 6.28 14.05
CA ARG A 400 9.71 6.04 13.18
C ARG A 400 10.11 5.75 11.74
N PHE A 401 11.16 6.38 11.25
CA PHE A 401 11.57 6.24 9.86
C PHE A 401 12.28 4.90 9.56
N SER A 402 13.09 4.37 10.48
CA SER A 402 13.98 3.25 10.19
C SER A 402 14.16 2.23 11.31
N ALA A 403 13.92 2.58 12.56
CA ALA A 403 14.26 1.70 13.70
C ALA A 403 13.07 0.95 14.27
N LEU A 404 11.84 1.50 14.17
CA LEU A 404 10.65 0.88 14.74
C LEU A 404 10.39 -0.49 14.12
N GLU A 405 10.43 -1.53 14.95
CA GLU A 405 10.09 -2.91 14.61
C GLU A 405 10.66 -3.34 13.24
N ARG A 406 11.98 -3.21 13.07
CA ARG A 406 12.68 -3.58 11.81
C ARG A 406 12.38 -5.01 11.40
N GLY A 407 12.09 -5.21 10.12
CA GLY A 407 11.77 -6.51 9.56
C GLY A 407 10.37 -7.01 9.92
N VAL A 408 9.50 -6.15 10.46
CA VAL A 408 8.15 -6.53 10.91
C VAL A 408 7.07 -5.86 10.06
N HIS A 409 6.13 -6.66 9.59
CA HIS A 409 4.90 -6.18 8.96
C HIS A 409 3.91 -5.66 10.01
N TYR A 410 3.09 -4.69 9.62
CA TYR A 410 1.90 -4.35 10.37
C TYR A 410 0.96 -5.58 10.42
N PRO A 411 0.40 -5.92 11.59
CA PRO A 411 -0.26 -7.23 11.75
C PRO A 411 -1.61 -7.37 11.02
N MET A 412 -2.18 -6.28 10.50
CA MET A 412 -3.51 -6.31 9.87
C MET A 412 -3.46 -6.37 8.35
N TRP A 413 -2.55 -5.65 7.72
CA TRP A 413 -2.33 -5.62 6.28
C TRP A 413 -0.85 -5.47 5.95
N MET A 414 -0.48 -5.55 4.68
CA MET A 414 0.91 -5.73 4.25
C MET A 414 1.78 -4.46 4.30
N GLN A 415 1.42 -3.46 5.08
CA GLN A 415 2.30 -2.33 5.36
C GLN A 415 3.40 -2.71 6.37
N TRP A 416 4.53 -2.01 6.29
CA TRP A 416 5.64 -2.22 7.20
C TRP A 416 5.59 -1.25 8.39
N MET A 417 6.23 -1.64 9.51
CA MET A 417 6.24 -0.82 10.71
C MET A 417 7.08 0.45 10.59
N ASN A 418 7.90 0.55 9.56
CA ASN A 418 8.68 1.75 9.25
C ASN A 418 8.83 1.97 7.73
N PRO A 419 9.00 3.22 7.28
CA PRO A 419 9.17 3.55 5.86
C PRO A 419 10.35 2.88 5.20
N PHE A 420 11.49 2.74 5.88
CA PHE A 420 12.69 2.14 5.29
C PHE A 420 12.41 0.71 4.81
N ASP A 421 11.86 -0.13 5.68
CA ASP A 421 11.54 -1.51 5.36
C ASP A 421 10.46 -1.60 4.27
N GLY A 422 9.45 -0.73 4.34
CA GLY A 422 8.40 -0.64 3.33
C GLY A 422 8.94 -0.30 1.95
N LEU A 423 9.81 0.70 1.85
CA LEU A 423 10.44 1.11 0.59
C LEU A 423 11.36 -0.01 0.04
N VAL A 424 12.10 -0.70 0.90
CA VAL A 424 12.91 -1.86 0.50
C VAL A 424 12.03 -2.96 -0.07
N TYR A 425 11.05 -3.43 0.71
CA TYR A 425 10.21 -4.56 0.32
C TYR A 425 9.43 -4.29 -0.97
N PHE A 426 8.72 -3.18 -1.05
CA PHE A 426 7.91 -2.83 -2.23
C PHE A 426 8.74 -2.32 -3.42
N SER A 427 10.07 -2.19 -3.28
CA SER A 427 10.93 -1.86 -4.42
C SER A 427 10.73 -2.82 -5.59
N ARG A 428 10.37 -4.09 -5.33
CA ARG A 428 10.11 -5.13 -6.33
C ARG A 428 9.01 -4.77 -7.33
N ILE A 429 8.02 -3.98 -6.91
CA ILE A 429 6.90 -3.58 -7.78
C ILE A 429 7.03 -2.17 -8.35
N SER A 430 7.92 -1.34 -7.82
CA SER A 430 8.16 0.03 -8.29
C SER A 430 9.05 0.05 -9.55
N GLY A 431 9.21 1.22 -10.15
CA GLY A 431 10.09 1.41 -11.31
C GLY A 431 9.59 2.52 -12.22
N ARG A 432 10.40 2.87 -13.23
CA ARG A 432 9.95 3.80 -14.28
C ARG A 432 8.67 3.28 -14.93
N GLY A 433 7.65 4.13 -15.03
CA GLY A 433 6.36 3.77 -15.60
C GLY A 433 5.53 2.79 -14.75
N ARG A 434 5.92 2.54 -13.51
CA ARG A 434 5.20 1.68 -12.56
C ARG A 434 4.68 2.47 -11.38
N VAL A 435 3.99 1.78 -10.45
CA VAL A 435 3.52 2.37 -9.20
C VAL A 435 4.68 2.97 -8.42
N MET A 436 4.45 4.16 -7.85
CA MET A 436 5.41 4.87 -7.02
C MET A 436 5.19 4.50 -5.55
N LEU A 437 6.24 4.60 -4.76
CA LEU A 437 6.17 4.27 -3.33
C LEU A 437 6.05 5.56 -2.51
N ASP A 438 5.26 5.51 -1.46
CA ASP A 438 5.09 6.60 -0.50
C ASP A 438 5.61 6.15 0.86
N GLY A 439 6.75 6.72 1.27
CA GLY A 439 7.38 6.49 2.57
C GLY A 439 6.82 7.38 3.68
N ASP A 440 5.61 7.95 3.48
CA ASP A 440 4.95 8.87 4.38
C ASP A 440 5.68 10.22 4.55
N PHE A 441 5.26 11.01 5.53
CA PHE A 441 5.69 12.39 5.72
C PHE A 441 7.08 12.50 6.35
N ILE A 442 7.86 13.44 5.84
CA ILE A 442 9.20 13.77 6.33
C ILE A 442 9.08 14.98 7.28
N ARG A 443 9.58 14.82 8.51
CA ARG A 443 9.64 15.82 9.56
C ARG A 443 11.11 15.99 9.99
N LEU A 444 11.89 16.79 9.27
CA LEU A 444 13.31 16.93 9.53
C LEU A 444 13.61 17.62 10.89
N ASN A 445 12.70 18.47 11.37
CA ASN A 445 12.82 19.08 12.69
C ASN A 445 12.91 18.05 13.84
N THR A 446 12.42 16.83 13.61
CA THR A 446 12.42 15.75 14.59
C THR A 446 13.66 14.84 14.53
N MET A 447 14.50 14.99 13.52
CA MET A 447 15.72 14.20 13.36
C MET A 447 16.82 14.67 14.32
N ALA A 448 17.61 13.76 14.89
CA ALA A 448 18.64 14.10 15.85
C ALA A 448 19.93 14.63 15.21
N SER A 449 20.21 14.28 13.96
CA SER A 449 21.44 14.62 13.27
C SER A 449 21.25 15.04 11.81
N ASP A 450 22.26 15.67 11.23
CA ASP A 450 22.33 15.96 9.80
C ASP A 450 22.36 14.66 8.96
N GLY A 451 22.99 13.59 9.48
CA GLY A 451 23.03 12.28 8.85
C GLY A 451 21.64 11.69 8.68
N GLU A 452 20.83 11.73 9.73
CA GLU A 452 19.43 11.30 9.68
C GLU A 452 18.64 12.11 8.65
N CYS A 453 18.82 13.43 8.61
CA CYS A 453 18.17 14.29 7.62
C CYS A 453 18.56 13.90 6.17
N ARG A 454 19.87 13.65 5.92
CA ARG A 454 20.34 13.20 4.61
C ARG A 454 19.73 11.85 4.24
N SER A 455 19.73 10.90 5.15
CA SER A 455 19.21 9.56 4.91
C SER A 455 17.73 9.55 4.57
N VAL A 456 16.90 10.27 5.33
CA VAL A 456 15.45 10.32 5.12
C VAL A 456 15.09 10.91 3.76
N VAL A 457 15.70 12.07 3.41
CA VAL A 457 15.46 12.71 2.10
C VAL A 457 15.99 11.83 0.97
N SER A 458 17.22 11.30 1.12
CA SER A 458 17.85 10.48 0.09
C SER A 458 17.04 9.22 -0.21
N LEU A 459 16.57 8.50 0.81
CA LEU A 459 15.87 7.23 0.57
C LEU A 459 14.58 7.42 -0.21
N ASN A 460 13.76 8.43 0.13
CA ASN A 460 12.53 8.72 -0.61
C ASN A 460 12.84 9.06 -2.10
N VAL A 461 13.87 9.85 -2.35
CA VAL A 461 14.32 10.20 -3.72
C VAL A 461 14.86 8.96 -4.44
N ILE A 462 15.74 8.19 -3.79
CA ILE A 462 16.41 7.03 -4.40
C ILE A 462 15.42 5.90 -4.70
N ALA A 463 14.44 5.68 -3.85
CA ALA A 463 13.37 4.72 -4.11
C ALA A 463 12.43 5.14 -5.27
N GLY A 464 12.59 6.36 -5.81
CA GLY A 464 11.68 6.93 -6.82
C GLY A 464 10.30 7.19 -6.24
N GLY A 465 10.24 7.41 -4.94
CA GLY A 465 9.02 7.64 -4.18
C GLY A 465 8.60 9.11 -4.10
N LEU A 466 7.48 9.33 -3.43
CA LEU A 466 7.00 10.66 -3.11
C LEU A 466 7.93 11.32 -2.08
N VAL A 467 8.16 12.61 -2.23
CA VAL A 467 8.89 13.40 -1.23
C VAL A 467 7.89 14.35 -0.55
N ALA A 468 7.34 13.88 0.56
CA ALA A 468 6.27 14.54 1.29
C ALA A 468 6.84 15.34 2.48
N VAL A 469 7.02 16.64 2.31
CA VAL A 469 7.50 17.54 3.37
C VAL A 469 6.35 17.88 4.30
N ALA A 470 6.56 17.71 5.61
CA ALA A 470 5.60 18.09 6.63
C ALA A 470 6.11 19.18 7.61
N ASP A 471 7.40 19.47 7.61
CA ASP A 471 7.92 20.61 8.39
C ASP A 471 7.20 21.92 7.99
N CYS A 472 6.80 22.71 8.97
CA CYS A 472 6.12 23.97 8.76
C CYS A 472 7.10 25.15 8.59
N HIS A 473 6.58 26.29 8.15
CA HIS A 473 7.37 27.52 7.92
C HIS A 473 8.16 27.97 9.14
N ASP A 474 7.69 27.64 10.35
CA ASP A 474 8.29 28.01 11.64
C ASP A 474 9.11 26.87 12.29
N THR A 475 9.06 25.65 11.75
CA THR A 475 9.75 24.48 12.33
C THR A 475 10.95 24.00 11.51
N ALA A 476 10.94 24.18 10.20
CA ALA A 476 12.01 23.70 9.30
C ALA A 476 13.41 24.22 9.64
N GLY A 477 13.54 25.49 10.02
CA GLY A 477 14.79 26.11 10.44
C GLY A 477 15.94 25.86 9.46
N ASP A 478 17.15 25.64 10.00
CA ASP A 478 18.36 25.35 9.21
C ASP A 478 18.31 24.03 8.44
N ARG A 479 17.36 23.13 8.78
CA ARG A 479 17.20 21.84 8.12
C ARG A 479 16.55 21.94 6.75
N LEU A 480 15.98 23.08 6.43
CA LEU A 480 15.50 23.41 5.09
C LEU A 480 16.52 23.07 3.98
N ARG A 481 17.82 23.25 4.24
CA ARG A 481 18.89 22.95 3.27
C ARG A 481 18.88 21.51 2.74
N PHE A 482 18.39 20.54 3.50
CA PHE A 482 18.35 19.14 3.07
C PHE A 482 17.27 18.91 2.00
N TYR A 483 16.18 19.64 2.01
CA TYR A 483 15.19 19.64 0.93
C TYR A 483 15.69 20.36 -0.33
N GLN A 484 16.68 21.24 -0.18
CA GLN A 484 17.17 22.14 -1.22
C GLN A 484 18.36 21.58 -2.02
N ASN A 485 18.67 20.29 -1.91
CA ASN A 485 19.72 19.66 -2.70
C ASN A 485 19.27 19.46 -4.16
N ARG A 486 19.76 20.33 -5.06
CA ARG A 486 19.39 20.30 -6.49
C ARG A 486 19.81 19.03 -7.21
N GLU A 487 20.91 18.41 -6.79
CA GLU A 487 21.41 17.19 -7.43
C GLU A 487 20.55 15.99 -7.08
N LEU A 488 20.04 15.90 -5.85
CA LEU A 488 19.06 14.89 -5.45
C LEU A 488 17.70 15.15 -6.11
N THR A 489 17.18 16.38 -6.03
CA THR A 489 15.87 16.68 -6.61
C THR A 489 15.84 16.53 -8.13
N ALA A 490 17.01 16.67 -8.81
CA ALA A 490 17.12 16.37 -10.24
C ALA A 490 16.88 14.88 -10.56
N LEU A 491 17.12 13.96 -9.63
CA LEU A 491 16.80 12.53 -9.82
C LEU A 491 15.28 12.32 -9.93
N VAL A 492 14.49 13.03 -9.12
CA VAL A 492 13.03 13.00 -9.23
C VAL A 492 12.58 13.52 -10.59
N GLN A 493 13.22 14.60 -11.09
CA GLN A 493 12.90 15.14 -12.42
C GLN A 493 13.32 14.21 -13.57
N ASP A 494 14.34 13.36 -13.38
CA ASP A 494 14.69 12.30 -14.33
C ASP A 494 13.65 11.15 -14.32
N GLY A 495 12.79 11.05 -13.31
CA GLY A 495 11.94 9.88 -13.04
C GLY A 495 12.76 8.68 -12.58
N PHE A 496 13.88 8.94 -11.91
CA PHE A 496 14.75 7.89 -11.39
C PHE A 496 14.03 7.00 -10.39
N THR A 497 14.33 5.71 -10.44
CA THR A 497 13.91 4.74 -9.43
C THR A 497 15.05 3.76 -9.21
N GLY A 498 15.66 3.81 -8.06
CA GLY A 498 16.66 2.85 -7.62
C GLY A 498 16.05 1.55 -7.11
N LYS A 499 16.91 0.56 -6.97
CA LYS A 499 16.60 -0.73 -6.36
C LYS A 499 17.65 -1.06 -5.30
N PRO A 500 17.24 -1.60 -4.15
CA PRO A 500 18.20 -2.16 -3.21
C PRO A 500 18.83 -3.41 -3.82
N LEU A 501 20.00 -3.80 -3.36
CA LEU A 501 20.64 -5.05 -3.78
C LEU A 501 19.90 -6.29 -3.27
N SER A 502 19.13 -6.14 -2.21
CA SER A 502 18.17 -7.12 -1.71
C SER A 502 16.86 -6.42 -1.36
N ASP A 503 15.72 -6.98 -1.75
CA ASP A 503 14.39 -6.51 -1.40
C ASP A 503 13.83 -7.15 -0.11
N ASP A 504 14.68 -7.89 0.62
CA ASP A 504 14.41 -8.35 1.98
C ASP A 504 14.95 -7.31 2.98
N PRO A 505 14.08 -6.65 3.78
CA PRO A 505 14.51 -5.66 4.77
C PRO A 505 15.44 -6.22 5.86
N ASN A 506 15.49 -7.53 6.03
CA ASN A 506 16.38 -8.20 7.00
C ASN A 506 17.77 -8.49 6.44
N ASP A 507 17.94 -8.38 5.12
CA ASP A 507 19.24 -8.57 4.49
C ASP A 507 20.07 -7.28 4.57
N PRO A 508 21.33 -7.31 5.05
CA PRO A 508 22.19 -6.13 5.07
C PRO A 508 22.35 -5.44 3.70
N GLN A 509 22.23 -6.18 2.60
CA GLN A 509 22.31 -5.65 1.24
C GLN A 509 21.09 -4.75 0.88
N SER A 510 20.02 -4.79 1.65
CA SER A 510 18.87 -3.89 1.50
C SER A 510 19.23 -2.41 1.72
N SER A 511 20.35 -2.14 2.39
CA SER A 511 20.84 -0.79 2.65
C SER A 511 21.68 -0.21 1.50
N VAL A 512 21.98 -0.98 0.46
CA VAL A 512 22.73 -0.53 -0.73
C VAL A 512 21.81 -0.50 -1.93
N TRP A 513 21.63 0.71 -2.50
CA TRP A 513 20.71 0.96 -3.60
C TRP A 513 21.46 1.35 -4.87
N THR A 514 20.97 0.93 -6.02
CA THR A 514 21.52 1.32 -7.32
C THR A 514 20.43 1.48 -8.36
N GLY A 515 20.72 2.31 -9.37
CA GLY A 515 19.81 2.51 -10.51
C GLY A 515 20.49 3.29 -11.62
N GLU A 516 19.86 3.31 -12.79
CA GLU A 516 20.37 3.99 -13.97
C GLU A 516 19.53 5.22 -14.31
N LEU A 517 20.19 6.32 -14.60
CA LEU A 517 19.59 7.55 -15.10
C LEU A 517 19.35 7.46 -16.62
N THR A 518 18.50 8.35 -17.14
CA THR A 518 18.21 8.42 -18.59
C THR A 518 19.44 8.75 -19.43
N ASP A 519 20.47 9.40 -18.85
CA ASP A 519 21.74 9.72 -19.51
C ASP A 519 22.75 8.54 -19.47
N GLY A 520 22.38 7.38 -18.91
CA GLY A 520 23.24 6.22 -18.75
C GLY A 520 24.23 6.32 -17.56
N SER A 521 24.14 7.36 -16.75
CA SER A 521 24.86 7.45 -15.48
C SER A 521 24.18 6.53 -14.46
N ARG A 522 24.95 6.07 -13.46
CA ARG A 522 24.45 5.21 -12.38
C ARG A 522 24.47 5.93 -11.05
N ILE A 523 23.43 5.75 -10.30
CA ILE A 523 23.37 6.15 -8.89
C ILE A 523 23.69 4.95 -8.01
N VAL A 524 24.48 5.20 -6.97
CA VAL A 524 24.72 4.28 -5.85
C VAL A 524 24.43 5.04 -4.57
N ALA A 525 23.57 4.51 -3.72
CA ALA A 525 23.31 5.06 -2.40
C ALA A 525 23.52 3.96 -1.35
N VAL A 526 24.24 4.32 -0.30
CA VAL A 526 24.52 3.43 0.83
C VAL A 526 24.02 4.09 2.10
N PHE A 527 23.17 3.39 2.82
CA PHE A 527 22.54 3.87 4.06
C PHE A 527 23.11 3.11 5.26
N ASN A 528 23.60 3.83 6.24
CA ASN A 528 23.95 3.25 7.53
C ASN A 528 22.75 3.34 8.47
N ARG A 529 22.08 2.23 8.71
CA ARG A 529 20.94 2.15 9.65
C ARG A 529 21.37 1.92 11.10
N GLU A 530 22.66 1.64 11.33
CA GLU A 530 23.20 1.25 12.62
C GLU A 530 23.69 2.46 13.44
N SER A 531 23.78 2.27 14.75
CA SER A 531 24.29 3.29 15.70
C SER A 531 25.83 3.39 15.73
N GLN A 532 26.52 2.60 14.91
CA GLN A 532 27.97 2.62 14.73
C GLN A 532 28.34 3.00 13.31
N PRO A 533 29.51 3.57 13.05
CA PRO A 533 29.98 3.83 11.70
C PRO A 533 30.02 2.55 10.84
N LEU A 534 29.72 2.70 9.55
CA LEU A 534 29.75 1.64 8.54
C LEU A 534 30.88 1.89 7.56
N GLU A 535 31.83 0.98 7.50
CA GLU A 535 32.84 0.98 6.43
C GLU A 535 32.25 0.36 5.15
N TYR A 536 32.32 1.12 4.04
CA TYR A 536 31.83 0.66 2.76
C TYR A 536 32.84 0.94 1.64
N THR A 537 33.08 -0.07 0.80
CA THR A 537 33.98 0.04 -0.36
C THR A 537 33.17 -0.03 -1.65
N LEU A 538 33.26 1.03 -2.48
CA LEU A 538 32.70 1.06 -3.82
C LEU A 538 33.78 0.76 -4.86
N THR A 539 33.56 -0.28 -5.68
CA THR A 539 34.39 -0.60 -6.84
C THR A 539 33.59 -0.35 -8.12
N PRO A 540 33.82 0.75 -8.84
CA PRO A 540 33.03 1.10 -10.03
C PRO A 540 33.03 0.02 -11.12
N SER A 541 34.12 -0.75 -11.26
CA SER A 541 34.19 -1.84 -12.24
C SER A 541 33.20 -2.98 -11.99
N GLU A 542 32.79 -3.22 -10.74
CA GLU A 542 31.76 -4.20 -10.39
C GLU A 542 30.37 -3.74 -10.86
N LEU A 543 30.20 -2.43 -11.08
CA LEU A 543 29.00 -1.83 -11.63
C LEU A 543 29.06 -1.59 -13.15
N GLY A 544 30.13 -2.12 -13.82
CA GLY A 544 30.32 -1.98 -15.26
C GLY A 544 31.02 -0.70 -15.72
N PHE A 545 31.62 0.06 -14.81
CA PHE A 545 32.36 1.29 -15.12
C PHE A 545 33.87 1.06 -14.98
N THR A 546 34.56 0.89 -16.10
CA THR A 546 36.04 0.78 -16.12
C THR A 546 36.75 2.12 -16.03
N SER A 547 36.05 3.21 -16.35
CA SER A 547 36.46 4.60 -16.16
C SER A 547 35.21 5.46 -16.00
N GLY A 548 35.27 6.46 -15.16
CA GLY A 548 34.13 7.35 -14.93
C GLY A 548 34.43 8.40 -13.89
N VAL A 549 33.58 9.43 -13.85
CA VAL A 549 33.61 10.46 -12.81
C VAL A 549 32.65 10.01 -11.71
N VAL A 550 33.16 9.87 -10.50
CA VAL A 550 32.34 9.61 -9.30
C VAL A 550 32.10 10.96 -8.61
N ARG A 551 30.85 11.33 -8.46
CA ARG A 551 30.41 12.57 -7.82
C ARG A 551 29.59 12.27 -6.58
N ASP A 552 29.98 12.88 -5.48
CA ASP A 552 29.19 12.89 -4.25
C ASP A 552 28.11 13.96 -4.35
N LEU A 553 26.84 13.55 -4.23
CA LEU A 553 25.69 14.42 -4.43
C LEU A 553 25.34 15.25 -3.17
N TRP A 554 25.85 14.88 -1.99
CA TRP A 554 25.70 15.68 -0.79
C TRP A 554 26.84 16.67 -0.60
N GLU A 555 28.06 16.25 -0.93
CA GLU A 555 29.25 17.11 -0.86
C GLU A 555 29.42 18.00 -2.10
N HIS A 556 28.57 17.81 -3.13
CA HIS A 556 28.60 18.56 -4.39
C HIS A 556 29.97 18.58 -5.09
N ARG A 557 30.75 17.49 -4.94
CA ARG A 557 32.12 17.42 -5.47
C ARG A 557 32.38 16.10 -6.21
N ASN A 558 33.23 16.19 -7.22
CA ASN A 558 33.79 15.03 -7.84
C ASN A 558 34.90 14.46 -6.96
N LEU A 559 34.88 13.14 -6.78
CA LEU A 559 35.94 12.43 -6.07
C LEU A 559 37.15 12.23 -6.99
N PRO A 560 38.40 12.24 -6.45
CA PRO A 560 39.59 11.88 -7.22
C PRO A 560 39.42 10.51 -7.87
N GLN A 561 39.89 10.34 -9.12
CA GLN A 561 39.74 9.07 -9.83
C GLN A 561 40.56 7.98 -9.15
N GLN A 562 39.89 6.90 -8.79
CA GLN A 562 40.46 5.72 -8.13
C GLN A 562 39.76 4.46 -8.66
N SER A 563 40.42 3.29 -8.49
CA SER A 563 39.81 1.99 -8.81
C SER A 563 38.80 1.54 -7.76
N SER A 564 38.93 2.05 -6.53
CA SER A 564 38.07 1.75 -5.37
C SER A 564 37.98 2.96 -4.48
N TYR A 565 36.82 3.17 -3.88
CA TYR A 565 36.52 4.28 -2.96
C TYR A 565 36.07 3.72 -1.62
N GLU A 566 36.74 4.13 -0.57
CA GLU A 566 36.43 3.75 0.80
C GLU A 566 35.66 4.88 1.48
N PHE A 567 34.57 4.54 2.15
CA PHE A 567 33.70 5.45 2.89
C PHE A 567 33.55 4.95 4.33
N ASP A 568 33.70 5.87 5.27
CA ASP A 568 33.31 5.67 6.65
C ASP A 568 32.00 6.47 6.86
N ILE A 569 30.86 5.76 6.85
CA ILE A 569 29.53 6.35 6.90
C ILE A 569 29.10 6.42 8.36
N PRO A 570 28.94 7.64 8.93
CA PRO A 570 28.51 7.78 10.33
C PRO A 570 27.19 7.08 10.62
N ALA A 571 26.88 6.88 11.91
CA ALA A 571 25.61 6.35 12.36
C ALA A 571 24.43 7.11 11.73
N HIS A 572 23.44 6.40 11.21
CA HIS A 572 22.20 6.90 10.61
C HIS A 572 22.38 7.82 9.38
N ASP A 573 23.59 7.86 8.82
CA ASP A 573 23.92 8.69 7.66
C ASP A 573 23.90 7.88 6.35
N CYS A 574 24.12 8.57 5.23
CA CYS A 574 24.19 7.95 3.92
C CYS A 574 25.24 8.60 3.03
N VAL A 575 25.66 7.87 2.02
CA VAL A 575 26.43 8.38 0.87
C VAL A 575 25.60 8.17 -0.38
N VAL A 576 25.50 9.20 -1.22
CA VAL A 576 24.80 9.15 -2.50
C VAL A 576 25.75 9.58 -3.61
N LEU A 577 26.05 8.67 -4.52
CA LEU A 577 27.06 8.85 -5.55
C LEU A 577 26.44 8.75 -6.95
N LYS A 578 26.85 9.63 -7.84
CA LYS A 578 26.58 9.53 -9.28
C LYS A 578 27.87 9.11 -9.99
N ILE A 579 27.79 8.02 -10.76
CA ILE A 579 28.88 7.53 -11.62
C ILE A 579 28.49 7.84 -13.06
N SER A 580 29.26 8.72 -13.71
CA SER A 580 29.03 9.12 -15.10
C SER A 580 30.12 8.53 -15.99
N LYS A 581 29.79 8.24 -17.24
CA LYS A 581 30.82 7.95 -18.26
C LYS A 581 31.71 9.17 -18.45
N PRO A 582 32.99 8.96 -18.82
CA PRO A 582 33.91 10.07 -19.05
C PRO A 582 33.41 11.05 -20.11
#